data_ec272c847d62fd0df8e78ef40e14ae63
#
_entry.id   ec272c847d62fd0df8e78ef40e14ae63
#
_cell.length_a   1.000
_cell.length_b   1.000
_cell.length_c   1.000
_cell.angle_alpha   90.00
_cell.angle_beta   90.00
_cell.angle_gamma   90.00
#
_symmetry.space_group_name_H-M   'P 1'
#
loop_
_entity.id
_entity.type
_entity.pdbx_description
1 polymer ?
#
loop_
_entity_poly.entity_id
_entity_poly.type
_entity_poly.pdbx_seq_one_letter_code
_entity_poly.pdbx_strand_id
1 'polypeptide(L)'
;QAGDYSVGGLEDQVAVERKTLDDFVSTLIHRRRRFREELRKLSQYRAACVVVEAELLDVLGKRYRGETRTAAVVGSTLSILLDFGVPVVFCGNRQAARHFTQGYLLAAWRRWGR
;
A
#
# COMPACT_ATOMS: atom_id res chain seq x y z
N GLN A 1 -4.03 12.16 -9.85
CA GLN A 1 -2.91 11.31 -9.42
C GLN A 1 -3.23 10.64 -8.10
N ALA A 2 -2.96 9.36 -7.97
CA ALA A 2 -3.17 8.57 -6.76
C ALA A 2 -1.82 8.10 -6.22
N GLY A 3 -1.79 7.78 -4.90
CA GLY A 3 -0.58 7.32 -4.24
C GLY A 3 0.25 8.47 -3.70
N ASP A 4 1.16 8.15 -2.78
CA ASP A 4 2.01 9.13 -2.11
C ASP A 4 3.29 9.43 -2.90
N TYR A 5 3.78 8.45 -3.63
CA TYR A 5 5.08 8.54 -4.29
C TYR A 5 4.98 8.07 -5.73
N SER A 6 5.70 8.75 -6.59
CA SER A 6 5.89 8.34 -7.97
C SER A 6 7.29 8.75 -8.42
N VAL A 7 7.57 8.61 -9.69
CA VAL A 7 8.85 9.01 -10.27
C VAL A 7 8.60 9.91 -11.48
N GLY A 8 9.46 10.91 -11.64
CA GLY A 8 9.30 11.90 -12.71
C GLY A 8 9.14 11.27 -14.08
N GLY A 9 8.12 11.70 -14.81
CA GLY A 9 7.77 11.19 -16.12
C GLY A 9 6.82 10.00 -16.11
N LEU A 10 6.54 9.42 -14.93
CA LEU A 10 5.66 8.26 -14.79
C LEU A 10 4.53 8.49 -13.79
N GLU A 11 4.19 9.75 -13.50
CA GLU A 11 3.22 10.08 -12.46
C GLU A 11 1.85 9.47 -12.67
N ASP A 12 1.45 9.24 -13.91
CA ASP A 12 0.17 8.64 -14.25
C ASP A 12 0.25 7.13 -14.48
N GLN A 13 1.42 6.54 -14.30
CA GLN A 13 1.64 5.12 -14.60
C GLN A 13 2.14 4.31 -13.43
N VAL A 14 2.83 4.94 -12.47
CA VAL A 14 3.48 4.24 -11.36
C VAL A 14 3.22 5.01 -10.07
N ALA A 15 2.82 4.31 -9.03
CA ALA A 15 2.58 4.93 -7.73
C ALA A 15 2.80 3.95 -6.58
N VAL A 16 3.25 4.49 -5.46
CA VAL A 16 3.37 3.76 -4.20
C VAL A 16 2.57 4.51 -3.14
N GLU A 17 1.68 3.81 -2.47
CA GLU A 17 0.97 4.32 -1.31
C GLU A 17 1.63 3.74 -0.07
N ARG A 18 2.14 4.60 0.83
CA ARG A 18 2.87 4.15 2.02
C ARG A 18 2.07 4.44 3.28
N LYS A 19 1.97 3.47 4.17
CA LYS A 19 1.17 3.55 5.40
C LYS A 19 1.92 3.00 6.60
N THR A 20 1.80 3.67 7.75
CA THR A 20 2.10 3.02 9.03
C THR A 20 1.05 1.96 9.27
N LEU A 21 1.29 1.03 10.19
CA LEU A 21 0.29 -0.01 10.50
C LEU A 21 -0.98 0.60 11.06
N ASP A 22 -0.88 1.56 11.98
CA ASP A 22 -2.05 2.22 12.55
C ASP A 22 -2.89 2.92 11.48
N ASP A 23 -2.23 3.64 10.58
CA ASP A 23 -2.94 4.32 9.48
C ASP A 23 -3.56 3.32 8.51
N PHE A 24 -2.87 2.21 8.24
CA PHE A 24 -3.40 1.17 7.37
C PHE A 24 -4.69 0.59 7.94
N VAL A 25 -4.67 0.20 9.21
CA VAL A 25 -5.86 -0.34 9.88
C VAL A 25 -6.98 0.70 9.93
N SER A 26 -6.67 1.94 10.30
CA SER A 26 -7.64 3.02 10.35
C SER A 26 -8.26 3.28 8.98
N THR A 27 -7.46 3.28 7.94
CA THR A 27 -7.91 3.49 6.57
C THR A 27 -8.87 2.38 6.12
N LEU A 28 -8.55 1.14 6.44
CA LEU A 28 -9.38 -0.01 6.07
C LEU A 28 -10.76 0.03 6.73
N ILE A 29 -10.85 0.55 7.95
CA ILE A 29 -12.05 0.48 8.76
C ILE A 29 -12.83 1.79 8.75
N HIS A 30 -12.18 2.93 9.01
CA HIS A 30 -12.84 4.21 9.19
C HIS A 30 -12.94 5.06 7.92
N ARG A 31 -12.09 4.79 6.94
CA ARG A 31 -12.08 5.52 5.66
C ARG A 31 -12.23 4.57 4.48
N ARG A 32 -13.00 3.53 4.68
CA ARG A 32 -13.13 2.43 3.72
C ARG A 32 -13.55 2.90 2.32
N ARG A 33 -14.61 3.72 2.23
CA ARG A 33 -15.09 4.20 0.94
C ARG A 33 -14.02 4.98 0.18
N ARG A 34 -13.38 5.92 0.88
CA ARG A 34 -12.36 6.78 0.29
C ARG A 34 -11.15 5.97 -0.16
N PHE A 35 -10.77 4.98 0.63
CA PHE A 35 -9.65 4.12 0.29
C PHE A 35 -9.97 3.23 -0.91
N ARG A 36 -11.20 2.74 -1.00
CA ARG A 36 -11.61 1.95 -2.17
C ARG A 36 -11.57 2.77 -3.46
N GLU A 37 -11.94 4.04 -3.39
CA GLU A 37 -11.82 4.95 -4.54
C GLU A 37 -10.36 5.13 -4.95
N GLU A 38 -9.47 5.29 -3.97
CA GLU A 38 -8.04 5.37 -4.22
C GLU A 38 -7.51 4.09 -4.85
N LEU A 39 -7.92 2.94 -4.33
CA LEU A 39 -7.52 1.64 -4.87
C LEU A 39 -7.99 1.45 -6.33
N ARG A 40 -9.19 1.94 -6.65
CA ARG A 40 -9.65 1.89 -8.04
C ARG A 40 -8.74 2.68 -8.97
N LYS A 41 -8.28 3.85 -8.53
CA LYS A 41 -7.32 4.64 -9.30
C LYS A 41 -5.99 3.92 -9.43
N LEU A 42 -5.47 3.39 -8.33
CA LEU A 42 -4.21 2.63 -8.35
C LEU A 42 -4.29 1.39 -9.24
N SER A 43 -5.46 0.74 -9.28
CA SER A 43 -5.63 -0.45 -10.11
C SER A 43 -5.55 -0.14 -11.61
N GLN A 44 -5.70 1.12 -11.99
CA GLN A 44 -5.57 1.54 -13.39
C GLN A 44 -4.13 1.87 -13.77
N TYR A 45 -3.26 1.95 -12.80
CA TYR A 45 -1.86 2.27 -13.05
C TYR A 45 -1.15 1.06 -13.65
N ARG A 46 -0.11 1.32 -14.41
CA ARG A 46 0.74 0.27 -14.98
C ARG A 46 1.38 -0.56 -13.87
N ALA A 47 1.80 0.11 -12.80
CA ALA A 47 2.34 -0.55 -11.60
C ALA A 47 2.04 0.31 -10.39
N ALA A 48 1.47 -0.30 -9.36
CA ALA A 48 1.20 0.37 -8.10
C ALA A 48 1.22 -0.64 -6.97
N CYS A 49 1.56 -0.18 -5.78
CA CYS A 49 1.50 -1.03 -4.60
C CYS A 49 1.22 -0.20 -3.36
N VAL A 50 0.75 -0.87 -2.31
CA VAL A 50 0.63 -0.31 -0.97
C VAL A 50 1.76 -0.89 -0.14
N VAL A 51 2.54 -0.03 0.49
CA VAL A 51 3.67 -0.42 1.35
C VAL A 51 3.28 -0.13 2.79
N VAL A 52 3.33 -1.14 3.64
CA VAL A 52 3.00 -1.02 5.06
C VAL A 52 4.29 -1.11 5.88
N GLU A 53 4.47 -0.16 6.80
CA GLU A 53 5.65 -0.07 7.65
C GLU A 53 5.55 -1.01 8.85
N ALA A 54 5.28 -2.27 8.60
CA ALA A 54 5.13 -3.31 9.61
C ALA A 54 5.28 -4.66 8.94
N GLU A 55 5.42 -5.70 9.75
CA GLU A 55 5.41 -7.07 9.25
C GLU A 55 4.01 -7.65 9.36
N LEU A 56 3.72 -8.67 8.57
CA LEU A 56 2.44 -9.38 8.68
C LEU A 56 2.24 -9.92 10.10
N LEU A 57 3.31 -10.34 10.77
CA LEU A 57 3.24 -10.78 12.16
C LEU A 57 2.74 -9.70 13.10
N ASP A 58 2.95 -8.43 12.78
CA ASP A 58 2.42 -7.32 13.59
C ASP A 58 0.90 -7.24 13.47
N VAL A 59 0.37 -7.54 12.29
CA VAL A 59 -1.09 -7.62 12.09
C VAL A 59 -1.65 -8.79 12.88
N LEU A 60 -1.05 -9.98 12.71
CA LEU A 60 -1.50 -11.19 13.37
C LEU A 60 -1.40 -11.12 14.88
N GLY A 61 -0.40 -10.37 15.39
CA GLY A 61 -0.22 -10.11 16.82
C GLY A 61 -1.04 -8.95 17.35
N LYS A 62 -1.87 -8.35 16.50
CA LYS A 62 -2.71 -7.20 16.85
C LYS A 62 -1.89 -6.05 17.43
N ARG A 63 -0.75 -5.74 16.81
CA ARG A 63 0.16 -4.67 17.28
C ARG A 63 -0.21 -3.32 16.65
N TYR A 64 -1.48 -2.97 16.74
CA TYR A 64 -2.01 -1.70 16.22
C TYR A 64 -3.06 -1.17 17.20
N ARG A 65 -3.35 0.11 17.10
CA ARG A 65 -4.33 0.77 17.94
C ARG A 65 -5.74 0.37 17.55
N GLY A 66 -6.63 0.38 18.55
CA GLY A 66 -8.04 0.15 18.35
C GLY A 66 -8.42 -1.31 18.54
N GLU A 67 -9.71 -1.56 18.35
CA GLU A 67 -10.31 -2.85 18.66
C GLU A 67 -10.58 -3.71 17.42
N THR A 68 -10.12 -3.27 16.26
CA THR A 68 -10.35 -4.01 15.03
C THR A 68 -9.75 -5.41 15.12
N ARG A 69 -10.55 -6.40 14.79
CA ARG A 69 -10.14 -7.79 14.86
C ARG A 69 -9.13 -8.10 13.75
N THR A 70 -8.16 -8.91 14.08
CA THR A 70 -7.12 -9.34 13.14
C THR A 70 -7.71 -9.91 11.86
N ALA A 71 -8.75 -10.75 11.99
CA ALA A 71 -9.41 -11.35 10.83
C ALA A 71 -9.99 -10.30 9.88
N ALA A 72 -10.49 -9.18 10.42
CA ALA A 72 -11.01 -8.10 9.59
C ALA A 72 -9.89 -7.38 8.84
N VAL A 73 -8.75 -7.17 9.48
CA VAL A 73 -7.59 -6.54 8.83
C VAL A 73 -7.06 -7.45 7.72
N VAL A 74 -6.89 -8.72 8.01
CA VAL A 74 -6.42 -9.70 7.02
C VAL A 74 -7.41 -9.80 5.86
N GLY A 75 -8.71 -9.92 6.16
CA GLY A 75 -9.74 -10.00 5.13
C GLY A 75 -9.75 -8.78 4.21
N SER A 76 -9.64 -7.58 4.78
CA SER A 76 -9.56 -6.35 3.99
C SER A 76 -8.28 -6.30 3.15
N THR A 77 -7.17 -6.78 3.68
CA THR A 77 -5.92 -6.87 2.92
C THR A 77 -6.07 -7.81 1.72
N LEU A 78 -6.71 -8.95 1.94
CA LEU A 78 -6.97 -9.90 0.86
C LEU A 78 -7.88 -9.29 -0.22
N SER A 79 -8.86 -8.49 0.18
CA SER A 79 -9.72 -7.77 -0.77
C SER A 79 -8.94 -6.81 -1.64
N ILE A 80 -7.95 -6.12 -1.07
CA ILE A 80 -7.09 -5.22 -1.86
C ILE A 80 -6.39 -6.02 -2.95
N LEU A 81 -5.83 -7.16 -2.59
CA LEU A 81 -5.10 -8.01 -3.52
C LEU A 81 -6.00 -8.63 -4.58
N LEU A 82 -7.14 -9.16 -4.16
CA LEU A 82 -8.00 -9.95 -5.04
C LEU A 82 -8.97 -9.11 -5.86
N ASP A 83 -9.55 -8.07 -5.25
CA ASP A 83 -10.56 -7.26 -5.92
C ASP A 83 -9.96 -6.14 -6.77
N PHE A 84 -8.84 -5.59 -6.35
CA PHE A 84 -8.20 -4.48 -7.05
C PHE A 84 -6.91 -4.86 -7.77
N GLY A 85 -6.35 -6.02 -7.42
CA GLY A 85 -5.07 -6.43 -8.01
C GLY A 85 -3.90 -5.53 -7.61
N VAL A 86 -4.03 -4.82 -6.49
CA VAL A 86 -2.97 -3.93 -5.98
C VAL A 86 -2.16 -4.69 -4.94
N PRO A 87 -0.87 -4.92 -5.16
CA PRO A 87 -0.05 -5.59 -4.16
C PRO A 87 0.06 -4.82 -2.86
N VAL A 88 0.04 -5.53 -1.75
CA VAL A 88 0.32 -4.98 -0.42
C VAL A 88 1.60 -5.63 0.07
N VAL A 89 2.61 -4.82 0.35
CA VAL A 89 3.93 -5.30 0.75
C VAL A 89 4.20 -4.86 2.17
N PHE A 90 4.35 -5.82 3.07
CA PHE A 90 4.70 -5.54 4.45
C PHE A 90 6.23 -5.45 4.56
N CYS A 91 6.73 -4.26 4.86
CA CYS A 91 8.16 -3.97 4.79
C CYS A 91 8.85 -3.92 6.16
N GLY A 92 8.16 -4.37 7.21
CA GLY A 92 8.77 -4.49 8.53
C GLY A 92 8.81 -3.21 9.32
N ASN A 93 9.42 -2.17 8.83
CA ASN A 93 9.53 -0.90 9.51
C ASN A 93 9.64 0.25 8.50
N ARG A 94 9.73 1.48 9.02
CA ARG A 94 9.78 2.67 8.19
C ARG A 94 11.01 2.71 7.27
N GLN A 95 12.16 2.33 7.80
CA GLN A 95 13.40 2.36 7.03
C GLN A 95 13.37 1.36 5.87
N ALA A 96 12.92 0.14 6.15
CA ALA A 96 12.77 -0.88 5.12
C ALA A 96 11.73 -0.46 4.07
N ALA A 97 10.64 0.17 4.51
CA ALA A 97 9.61 0.67 3.60
C ALA A 97 10.16 1.75 2.66
N ARG A 98 10.98 2.65 3.18
CA ARG A 98 11.64 3.68 2.36
C ARG A 98 12.57 3.03 1.34
N HIS A 99 13.36 2.09 1.77
CA HIS A 99 14.29 1.39 0.89
C HIS A 99 13.54 0.67 -0.22
N PHE A 100 12.49 -0.05 0.12
CA PHE A 100 11.67 -0.77 -0.86
C PHE A 100 11.02 0.21 -1.85
N THR A 101 10.45 1.30 -1.35
CA THR A 101 9.79 2.31 -2.18
C THR A 101 10.76 2.91 -3.21
N GLN A 102 11.96 3.27 -2.76
CA GLN A 102 12.99 3.81 -3.65
C GLN A 102 13.37 2.80 -4.73
N GLY A 103 13.57 1.55 -4.32
CA GLY A 103 13.92 0.48 -5.26
C GLY A 103 12.82 0.20 -6.27
N TYR A 104 11.57 0.20 -5.80
CA TYR A 104 10.41 -0.01 -6.67
C TYR A 104 10.30 1.08 -7.74
N LEU A 105 10.42 2.34 -7.33
CA LEU A 105 10.32 3.47 -8.25
C LEU A 105 11.49 3.48 -9.24
N LEU A 106 12.70 3.18 -8.79
CA LEU A 106 13.86 3.12 -9.66
C LEU A 106 13.72 1.97 -10.67
N ALA A 107 13.26 0.82 -10.22
CA ALA A 107 13.05 -0.32 -11.10
C ALA A 107 12.00 -0.02 -12.18
N ALA A 108 10.93 0.68 -11.79
CA ALA A 108 9.89 1.09 -12.74
C ALA A 108 10.46 2.09 -13.77
N TRP A 109 11.23 3.06 -13.29
CA TRP A 109 11.81 4.06 -14.18
C TRP A 109 12.76 3.42 -15.19
N ARG A 110 13.57 2.46 -14.76
CA ARG A 110 14.49 1.74 -15.65
C ARG A 110 13.75 0.99 -16.76
N ARG A 111 12.54 0.51 -16.48
CA ARG A 111 11.74 -0.23 -17.44
C ARG A 111 10.98 0.69 -18.40
N TRP A 112 10.42 1.78 -17.89
CA TRP A 112 9.42 2.57 -18.60
C TRP A 112 9.71 4.07 -18.62
N GLY A 113 10.74 4.53 -17.92
CA GLY A 113 11.10 5.93 -17.88
C GLY A 113 11.77 6.38 -19.16
N ARG A 114 11.57 7.67 -19.49
CA ARG A 114 12.20 8.25 -20.65
C ARG A 114 12.28 9.75 -20.49
#